data_30a0e598705a3726875022a18c23e9f5
#
_entry.id   30a0e598705a3726875022a18c23e9f5
#
_cell.length_a   1.000
_cell.length_b   1.000
_cell.length_c   1.000
_cell.angle_alpha   90.00
_cell.angle_beta   90.00
_cell.angle_gamma   90.00
#
_symmetry.space_group_name_H-M   'P 1'
#
loop_
_entity.id
_entity.type
_entity.pdbx_description
1 polymer ?
#
loop_
_entity_poly.entity_id
_entity_poly.type
_entity_poly.pdbx_seq_one_letter_code
_entity_poly.pdbx_strand_id
1 'polypeptide(L)'
;MYFERKYNGDISIYKGLQSQGDRNGGIMAKLKGSKTEKNLMEAFAGESMARNKYSYFASKAKKDGYVQIAEIFEETAANEKEHAKIWYKLLNDGIGSTPENLKAAAEGENFEWTDMYATFAKEAREEGFDDIAALFEGVAAIEKEHEERYKKLLANIEGGVVFSKDGDTIWKCKNCGHICIGKQAPEVCPVCNHPQSYFEVKAENY
;
A
#
# COMPACT_ATOMS: atom_id res chain seq x y z
N MET A 1 5.42 23.85 -17.28
CA MET A 1 4.75 23.43 -18.50
C MET A 1 4.94 21.93 -18.66
N TYR A 2 4.35 21.11 -17.73
CA TYR A 2 4.45 19.64 -17.69
C TYR A 2 3.25 19.05 -16.95
N PHE A 3 2.02 19.46 -17.30
CA PHE A 3 0.81 18.90 -16.69
C PHE A 3 -0.38 18.98 -17.68
N GLU A 4 -0.17 18.47 -18.90
CA GLU A 4 -1.28 18.19 -19.82
C GLU A 4 -1.03 16.83 -20.50
N ARG A 5 -0.99 15.75 -19.75
CA ARG A 5 -1.34 14.44 -20.28
C ARG A 5 -2.56 13.93 -19.54
N LYS A 6 -3.64 13.92 -20.27
CA LYS A 6 -4.92 13.32 -20.01
C LYS A 6 -4.75 11.97 -19.32
N TYR A 7 -5.01 11.92 -18.02
CA TYR A 7 -5.51 10.70 -17.42
C TYR A 7 -6.93 10.45 -17.95
N ASN A 8 -7.03 10.01 -19.19
CA ASN A 8 -8.19 9.31 -19.71
C ASN A 8 -8.14 7.85 -19.30
N GLY A 9 -7.50 7.54 -18.20
CA GLY A 9 -7.55 6.25 -17.54
C GLY A 9 -8.95 6.04 -17.02
N ASP A 10 -9.57 4.99 -17.48
CA ASP A 10 -10.90 4.53 -17.10
C ASP A 10 -10.98 4.49 -15.55
N ILE A 11 -11.80 5.35 -14.97
CA ILE A 11 -12.08 5.47 -13.53
C ILE A 11 -12.65 4.15 -12.97
N SER A 12 -12.75 3.10 -13.78
CA SER A 12 -13.27 1.79 -13.44
C SER A 12 -12.42 1.05 -12.39
N ILE A 13 -11.14 1.38 -12.25
CA ILE A 13 -10.21 0.72 -11.32
C ILE A 13 -10.60 0.95 -9.85
N TYR A 14 -11.22 2.10 -9.56
CA TYR A 14 -11.75 2.40 -8.23
C TYR A 14 -13.18 1.89 -8.01
N LYS A 15 -13.79 1.23 -9.00
CA LYS A 15 -15.15 0.66 -8.88
C LYS A 15 -15.25 -0.60 -8.02
N GLY A 16 -14.14 -1.25 -7.71
CA GLY A 16 -14.11 -2.46 -6.88
C GLY A 16 -14.40 -2.22 -5.39
N LEU A 17 -14.38 -0.98 -4.92
CA LEU A 17 -14.59 -0.61 -3.52
C LEU A 17 -16.06 -0.33 -3.15
N GLN A 18 -17.01 -0.74 -3.98
CA GLN A 18 -18.44 -0.56 -3.72
C GLN A 18 -19.06 -1.83 -3.13
N SER A 19 -18.85 -2.07 -1.84
CA SER A 19 -19.86 -2.81 -1.06
C SER A 19 -19.63 -2.63 0.44
N GLN A 20 -20.53 -1.96 1.04
CA GLN A 20 -21.08 -2.03 2.39
C GLN A 20 -21.05 -0.70 3.14
N GLY A 21 -22.24 -0.20 3.41
CA GLY A 21 -22.52 0.69 4.51
C GLY A 21 -23.24 1.98 4.18
N ASP A 22 -24.54 1.89 3.91
CA ASP A 22 -25.49 3.00 4.04
C ASP A 22 -25.47 3.61 5.44
N ARG A 23 -24.48 4.42 5.74
CA ARG A 23 -24.49 5.32 6.91
C ARG A 23 -24.07 6.75 6.64
N ASN A 24 -23.56 7.06 5.44
CA ASN A 24 -23.26 8.44 5.03
C ASN A 24 -23.62 8.72 3.56
N GLY A 25 -24.73 8.21 3.07
CA GLY A 25 -25.20 8.36 1.69
C GLY A 25 -25.36 9.78 1.15
N GLY A 26 -25.06 10.80 1.98
CA GLY A 26 -25.23 12.20 1.62
C GLY A 26 -24.04 12.84 0.89
N ILE A 27 -22.80 12.57 1.27
CA ILE A 27 -21.63 13.27 0.72
C ILE A 27 -21.06 12.51 -0.49
N MET A 28 -20.86 11.19 -0.39
CA MET A 28 -20.28 10.40 -1.48
C MET A 28 -21.16 10.37 -2.74
N ALA A 29 -22.48 10.28 -2.57
CA ALA A 29 -23.41 10.34 -3.71
C ALA A 29 -23.37 11.69 -4.44
N LYS A 30 -23.06 12.79 -3.71
CA LYS A 30 -22.90 14.14 -4.28
C LYS A 30 -21.52 14.36 -4.90
N LEU A 31 -20.49 13.63 -4.43
CA LEU A 31 -19.11 13.76 -4.92
C LEU A 31 -18.95 13.12 -6.29
N LYS A 32 -19.58 11.97 -6.53
CA LYS A 32 -19.38 11.16 -7.73
C LYS A 32 -19.65 11.95 -9.01
N GLY A 33 -18.64 12.02 -9.90
CA GLY A 33 -18.70 12.74 -11.17
C GLY A 33 -18.55 14.26 -11.04
N SER A 34 -18.37 14.80 -9.83
CA SER A 34 -18.22 16.24 -9.60
C SER A 34 -16.79 16.74 -9.90
N LYS A 35 -16.66 18.07 -10.07
CA LYS A 35 -15.33 18.71 -10.12
C LYS A 35 -14.57 18.55 -8.80
N THR A 36 -15.29 18.48 -7.69
CA THR A 36 -14.70 18.31 -6.35
C THR A 36 -14.07 16.93 -6.22
N GLU A 37 -14.69 15.86 -6.75
CA GLU A 37 -14.08 14.53 -6.78
C GLU A 37 -12.74 14.54 -7.54
N LYS A 38 -12.71 15.16 -8.73
CA LYS A 38 -11.47 15.31 -9.50
C LYS A 38 -10.40 16.09 -8.73
N ASN A 39 -10.79 17.20 -8.09
CA ASN A 39 -9.87 18.01 -7.29
C ASN A 39 -9.31 17.20 -6.11
N LEU A 40 -10.12 16.35 -5.46
CA LEU A 40 -9.66 15.47 -4.39
C LEU A 40 -8.68 14.41 -4.89
N MET A 41 -8.93 13.85 -6.08
CA MET A 41 -8.01 12.89 -6.73
C MET A 41 -6.67 13.56 -7.06
N GLU A 42 -6.70 14.77 -7.63
CA GLU A 42 -5.50 15.54 -7.95
C GLU A 42 -4.73 15.93 -6.67
N ALA A 43 -5.45 16.36 -5.63
CA ALA A 43 -4.85 16.66 -4.34
C ALA A 43 -4.19 15.43 -3.71
N PHE A 44 -4.88 14.28 -3.68
CA PHE A 44 -4.31 13.03 -3.19
C PHE A 44 -3.04 12.63 -3.95
N ALA A 45 -3.07 12.72 -5.28
CA ALA A 45 -1.90 12.42 -6.12
C ALA A 45 -0.75 13.42 -5.87
N GLY A 46 -1.05 14.71 -5.77
CA GLY A 46 -0.07 15.76 -5.50
C GLY A 46 0.66 15.57 -4.16
N GLU A 47 -0.08 15.36 -3.09
CA GLU A 47 0.47 15.13 -1.74
C GLU A 47 1.27 13.82 -1.66
N SER A 48 0.78 12.76 -2.31
CA SER A 48 1.50 11.48 -2.37
C SER A 48 2.84 11.61 -3.11
N MET A 49 2.87 12.39 -4.18
CA MET A 49 4.08 12.70 -4.94
C MET A 49 5.03 13.60 -4.13
N ALA A 50 4.52 14.63 -3.46
CA ALA A 50 5.30 15.52 -2.61
C ALA A 50 5.97 14.74 -1.47
N ARG A 51 5.23 13.87 -0.78
CA ARG A 51 5.76 12.97 0.24
C ARG A 51 6.98 12.19 -0.25
N ASN A 52 6.86 11.54 -1.41
CA ASN A 52 7.96 10.74 -1.94
C ASN A 52 9.17 11.62 -2.33
N LYS A 53 8.95 12.74 -3.01
CA LYS A 53 10.01 13.68 -3.37
C LYS A 53 10.78 14.21 -2.15
N TYR A 54 10.08 14.60 -1.09
CA TYR A 54 10.71 15.12 0.12
C TYR A 54 11.53 14.06 0.84
N SER A 55 11.09 12.80 0.85
CA SER A 55 11.90 11.68 1.36
C SER A 55 13.21 11.50 0.55
N TYR A 56 13.17 11.68 -0.77
CA TYR A 56 14.37 11.62 -1.62
C TYR A 56 15.29 12.82 -1.37
N PHE A 57 14.72 14.02 -1.18
CA PHE A 57 15.48 15.24 -0.88
C PHE A 57 16.13 15.17 0.50
N ALA A 58 15.43 14.62 1.51
CA ALA A 58 15.98 14.36 2.83
C ALA A 58 17.19 13.43 2.77
N SER A 59 17.09 12.33 2.02
CA SER A 59 18.21 11.40 1.81
C SER A 59 19.43 12.10 1.17
N LYS A 60 19.20 12.95 0.19
CA LYS A 60 20.27 13.72 -0.46
C LYS A 60 20.91 14.74 0.48
N ALA A 61 20.07 15.52 1.21
CA ALA A 61 20.55 16.52 2.15
C ALA A 61 21.40 15.88 3.26
N LYS A 62 21.01 14.70 3.75
CA LYS A 62 21.80 13.95 4.75
C LYS A 62 23.17 13.53 4.21
N LYS A 63 23.22 13.05 2.96
CA LYS A 63 24.50 12.69 2.30
C LYS A 63 25.41 13.91 2.07
N ASP A 64 24.83 15.09 1.86
CA ASP A 64 25.56 16.35 1.67
C ASP A 64 25.99 16.98 3.00
N GLY A 65 25.64 16.38 4.15
CA GLY A 65 26.01 16.88 5.49
C GLY A 65 25.04 17.90 6.08
N TYR A 66 23.88 18.13 5.47
CA TYR A 66 22.87 19.09 5.93
C TYR A 66 21.76 18.38 6.74
N VAL A 67 22.11 17.90 7.95
CA VAL A 67 21.20 17.10 8.78
C VAL A 67 19.91 17.85 9.11
N GLN A 68 19.99 19.12 9.52
CA GLN A 68 18.81 19.91 9.84
C GLN A 68 17.87 20.07 8.65
N ILE A 69 18.40 20.27 7.44
CA ILE A 69 17.60 20.37 6.21
C ILE A 69 16.93 19.02 5.91
N ALA A 70 17.65 17.91 6.12
CA ALA A 70 17.10 16.57 5.95
C ALA A 70 15.92 16.32 6.90
N GLU A 71 16.05 16.69 8.19
CA GLU A 71 14.99 16.56 9.18
C GLU A 71 13.75 17.38 8.83
N ILE A 72 13.92 18.61 8.32
CA ILE A 72 12.81 19.45 7.85
C ILE A 72 12.09 18.78 6.66
N PHE A 73 12.82 18.19 5.71
CA PHE A 73 12.21 17.45 4.61
C PHE A 73 11.46 16.19 5.10
N GLU A 74 12.01 15.45 6.07
CA GLU A 74 11.34 14.28 6.66
C GLU A 74 10.05 14.67 7.39
N GLU A 75 10.08 15.76 8.18
CA GLU A 75 8.90 16.30 8.86
C GLU A 75 7.82 16.70 7.84
N THR A 76 8.21 17.47 6.82
CA THR A 76 7.28 17.89 5.77
C THR A 76 6.71 16.68 5.02
N ALA A 77 7.52 15.68 4.67
CA ALA A 77 7.04 14.45 4.06
C ALA A 77 6.01 13.71 4.93
N ALA A 78 6.19 13.74 6.27
CA ALA A 78 5.21 13.18 7.19
C ALA A 78 3.89 13.97 7.20
N ASN A 79 3.95 15.30 7.09
CA ASN A 79 2.76 16.16 6.96
C ASN A 79 2.00 15.87 5.66
N GLU A 80 2.69 15.77 4.52
CA GLU A 80 2.05 15.47 3.22
C GLU A 80 1.37 14.09 3.20
N LYS A 81 1.92 13.12 3.93
CA LYS A 81 1.24 11.83 4.14
C LYS A 81 -0.11 11.99 4.85
N GLU A 82 -0.19 12.85 5.87
CA GLU A 82 -1.46 13.07 6.58
C GLU A 82 -2.44 13.90 5.74
N HIS A 83 -1.97 14.86 4.93
CA HIS A 83 -2.81 15.56 3.94
C HIS A 83 -3.40 14.57 2.92
N ALA A 84 -2.56 13.76 2.29
CA ALA A 84 -3.02 12.71 1.35
C ALA A 84 -4.07 11.79 1.99
N LYS A 85 -3.89 11.39 3.25
CA LYS A 85 -4.83 10.55 3.99
C LYS A 85 -6.20 11.22 4.21
N ILE A 86 -6.26 12.56 4.35
CA ILE A 86 -7.52 13.31 4.42
C ILE A 86 -8.29 13.12 3.11
N TRP A 87 -7.64 13.38 1.98
CA TRP A 87 -8.24 13.26 0.66
C TRP A 87 -8.64 11.83 0.32
N TYR A 88 -7.79 10.86 0.65
CA TYR A 88 -8.09 9.44 0.50
C TYR A 88 -9.38 9.03 1.22
N LYS A 89 -9.52 9.44 2.50
CA LYS A 89 -10.71 9.11 3.29
C LYS A 89 -11.98 9.71 2.73
N LEU A 90 -11.92 10.93 2.15
CA LEU A 90 -13.07 11.57 1.51
C LEU A 90 -13.44 10.87 0.20
N LEU A 91 -12.47 10.35 -0.54
CA LEU A 91 -12.68 9.63 -1.79
C LEU A 91 -13.23 8.21 -1.60
N ASN A 92 -12.89 7.56 -0.48
CA ASN A 92 -13.12 6.13 -0.25
C ASN A 92 -14.01 5.85 0.97
N ASP A 93 -14.68 6.86 1.54
CA ASP A 93 -15.48 6.72 2.77
C ASP A 93 -14.70 6.14 3.96
N GLY A 94 -13.44 6.51 4.05
CA GLY A 94 -12.57 6.06 5.13
C GLY A 94 -11.40 5.17 4.69
N ILE A 95 -10.91 4.39 5.62
CA ILE A 95 -9.94 3.31 5.39
C ILE A 95 -10.65 2.03 5.82
N GLY A 96 -10.75 1.07 4.93
CA GLY A 96 -11.45 -0.18 5.17
C GLY A 96 -10.83 -1.04 6.28
N SER A 97 -11.49 -2.14 6.59
CA SER A 97 -10.93 -3.19 7.44
C SER A 97 -9.68 -3.81 6.80
N THR A 98 -8.89 -4.52 7.58
CA THR A 98 -7.68 -5.19 7.05
C THR A 98 -7.98 -6.12 5.87
N PRO A 99 -9.01 -6.99 5.88
CA PRO A 99 -9.37 -7.80 4.73
C PRO A 99 -9.73 -6.96 3.48
N GLU A 100 -10.54 -5.91 3.65
CA GLU A 100 -10.90 -5.01 2.55
C GLU A 100 -9.68 -4.30 1.96
N ASN A 101 -8.78 -3.83 2.81
CA ASN A 101 -7.54 -3.17 2.36
C ASN A 101 -6.59 -4.15 1.65
N LEU A 102 -6.48 -5.41 2.12
CA LEU A 102 -5.68 -6.44 1.45
C LEU A 102 -6.25 -6.79 0.08
N LYS A 103 -7.57 -6.87 -0.02
CA LYS A 103 -8.25 -7.08 -1.30
C LYS A 103 -8.00 -5.94 -2.27
N ALA A 104 -8.20 -4.70 -1.81
CA ALA A 104 -7.97 -3.50 -2.62
C ALA A 104 -6.50 -3.38 -3.06
N ALA A 105 -5.55 -3.70 -2.18
CA ALA A 105 -4.14 -3.73 -2.53
C ALA A 105 -3.85 -4.78 -3.61
N ALA A 106 -4.33 -6.02 -3.44
CA ALA A 106 -4.15 -7.08 -4.44
C ALA A 106 -4.76 -6.72 -5.81
N GLU A 107 -5.93 -6.06 -5.83
CA GLU A 107 -6.57 -5.57 -7.06
C GLU A 107 -5.74 -4.44 -7.72
N GLY A 108 -5.16 -3.55 -6.93
CA GLY A 108 -4.27 -2.50 -7.41
C GLY A 108 -3.01 -3.06 -8.06
N GLU A 109 -2.28 -3.92 -7.35
CA GLU A 109 -1.08 -4.57 -7.88
C GLU A 109 -1.38 -5.40 -9.14
N ASN A 110 -2.53 -6.11 -9.16
CA ASN A 110 -2.96 -6.85 -10.35
C ASN A 110 -3.08 -5.92 -11.56
N PHE A 111 -3.75 -4.78 -11.41
CA PHE A 111 -3.87 -3.80 -12.48
C PHE A 111 -2.50 -3.27 -12.92
N GLU A 112 -1.61 -2.99 -11.96
CA GLU A 112 -0.29 -2.43 -12.28
C GLU A 112 0.52 -3.37 -13.16
N TRP A 113 0.58 -4.67 -12.86
CA TRP A 113 1.39 -5.59 -13.64
C TRP A 113 0.70 -6.14 -14.89
N THR A 114 -0.64 -6.29 -14.90
CA THR A 114 -1.35 -6.86 -16.08
C THR A 114 -1.64 -5.84 -17.17
N ASP A 115 -1.86 -4.58 -16.80
CA ASP A 115 -2.31 -3.52 -17.71
C ASP A 115 -1.34 -2.34 -17.78
N MET A 116 -1.12 -1.64 -16.67
CA MET A 116 -0.40 -0.37 -16.63
C MET A 116 1.05 -0.53 -17.11
N TYR A 117 1.85 -1.34 -16.44
CA TYR A 117 3.27 -1.51 -16.80
C TYR A 117 3.45 -2.28 -18.11
N ALA A 118 2.56 -3.23 -18.42
CA ALA A 118 2.59 -3.92 -19.70
C ALA A 118 2.39 -2.95 -20.87
N THR A 119 1.46 -2.01 -20.74
CA THR A 119 1.20 -0.95 -21.71
C THR A 119 2.39 0.00 -21.79
N PHE A 120 2.90 0.47 -20.66
CA PHE A 120 4.04 1.41 -20.62
C PHE A 120 5.32 0.81 -21.21
N ALA A 121 5.61 -0.45 -20.95
CA ALA A 121 6.75 -1.15 -21.53
C ALA A 121 6.65 -1.26 -23.05
N LYS A 122 5.45 -1.57 -23.55
CA LYS A 122 5.20 -1.61 -25.00
C LYS A 122 5.38 -0.24 -25.64
N GLU A 123 4.77 0.80 -25.10
CA GLU A 123 4.88 2.17 -25.61
C GLU A 123 6.34 2.67 -25.58
N ALA A 124 7.08 2.38 -24.51
CA ALA A 124 8.49 2.75 -24.40
C ALA A 124 9.34 2.09 -25.49
N ARG A 125 9.08 0.80 -25.83
CA ARG A 125 9.77 0.13 -26.96
C ARG A 125 9.42 0.75 -28.30
N GLU A 126 8.15 1.07 -28.53
CA GLU A 126 7.70 1.72 -29.78
C GLU A 126 8.33 3.10 -29.96
N GLU A 127 8.66 3.79 -28.87
CA GLU A 127 9.35 5.09 -28.87
C GLU A 127 10.89 4.94 -28.85
N GLY A 128 11.46 3.73 -28.75
CA GLY A 128 12.90 3.45 -28.77
C GLY A 128 13.58 3.58 -27.39
N PHE A 129 12.83 3.52 -26.28
CA PHE A 129 13.34 3.57 -24.91
C PHE A 129 13.44 2.17 -24.30
N ASP A 130 14.23 1.27 -24.90
CA ASP A 130 14.33 -0.15 -24.49
C ASP A 130 14.76 -0.34 -23.04
N ASP A 131 15.69 0.47 -22.54
CA ASP A 131 16.13 0.41 -21.13
C ASP A 131 15.00 0.77 -20.17
N ILE A 132 14.16 1.75 -20.52
CA ILE A 132 13.00 2.14 -19.70
C ILE A 132 11.93 1.04 -19.78
N ALA A 133 11.71 0.46 -20.94
CA ALA A 133 10.79 -0.66 -21.10
C ALA A 133 11.19 -1.85 -20.22
N ALA A 134 12.48 -2.18 -20.18
CA ALA A 134 13.00 -3.23 -19.30
C ALA A 134 12.77 -2.93 -17.80
N LEU A 135 12.86 -1.66 -17.39
CA LEU A 135 12.54 -1.23 -16.02
C LEU A 135 11.05 -1.41 -15.70
N PHE A 136 10.16 -1.03 -16.62
CA PHE A 136 8.71 -1.26 -16.45
C PHE A 136 8.38 -2.75 -16.30
N GLU A 137 8.98 -3.61 -17.13
CA GLU A 137 8.81 -5.08 -17.02
C GLU A 137 9.36 -5.62 -15.71
N GLY A 138 10.51 -5.13 -15.27
CA GLY A 138 11.11 -5.51 -13.99
C GLY A 138 10.21 -5.16 -12.80
N VAL A 139 9.64 -3.95 -12.80
CA VAL A 139 8.70 -3.51 -11.76
C VAL A 139 7.41 -4.34 -11.84
N ALA A 140 6.85 -4.56 -13.03
CA ALA A 140 5.66 -5.41 -13.20
C ALA A 140 5.81 -6.80 -12.57
N ALA A 141 6.99 -7.42 -12.68
CA ALA A 141 7.28 -8.70 -12.06
C ALA A 141 7.26 -8.63 -10.52
N ILE A 142 7.67 -7.49 -9.94
CA ILE A 142 7.63 -7.25 -8.50
C ILE A 142 6.18 -7.06 -8.02
N GLU A 143 5.37 -6.29 -8.76
CA GLU A 143 3.96 -6.05 -8.40
C GLU A 143 3.12 -7.33 -8.45
N LYS A 144 3.47 -8.27 -9.33
CA LYS A 144 2.89 -9.61 -9.32
C LYS A 144 3.17 -10.37 -8.01
N GLU A 145 4.40 -10.30 -7.49
CA GLU A 145 4.76 -10.90 -6.20
C GLU A 145 4.04 -10.20 -5.02
N HIS A 146 3.82 -8.88 -5.11
CA HIS A 146 3.04 -8.14 -4.14
C HIS A 146 1.58 -8.59 -4.13
N GLU A 147 0.94 -8.73 -5.29
CA GLU A 147 -0.42 -9.26 -5.42
C GLU A 147 -0.54 -10.63 -4.77
N GLU A 148 0.35 -11.57 -5.13
CA GLU A 148 0.33 -12.92 -4.56
C GLU A 148 0.51 -12.91 -3.04
N ARG A 149 1.35 -12.04 -2.51
CA ARG A 149 1.55 -11.85 -1.08
C ARG A 149 0.28 -11.37 -0.40
N TYR A 150 -0.39 -10.33 -0.94
CA TYR A 150 -1.62 -9.81 -0.36
C TYR A 150 -2.76 -10.83 -0.42
N LYS A 151 -2.88 -11.59 -1.50
CA LYS A 151 -3.83 -12.71 -1.61
C LYS A 151 -3.60 -13.80 -0.55
N LYS A 152 -2.34 -14.18 -0.31
CA LYS A 152 -2.00 -15.15 0.75
C LYS A 152 -2.34 -14.62 2.15
N LEU A 153 -2.06 -13.34 2.42
CA LEU A 153 -2.41 -12.71 3.70
C LEU A 153 -3.92 -12.64 3.91
N LEU A 154 -4.67 -12.28 2.88
CA LEU A 154 -6.13 -12.28 2.91
C LEU A 154 -6.69 -13.67 3.20
N ALA A 155 -6.23 -14.69 2.46
CA ALA A 155 -6.63 -16.07 2.67
C ALA A 155 -6.32 -16.57 4.09
N ASN A 156 -5.20 -16.15 4.68
CA ASN A 156 -4.88 -16.48 6.08
C ASN A 156 -5.88 -15.88 7.08
N ILE A 157 -6.35 -14.64 6.83
CA ILE A 157 -7.37 -14.02 7.68
C ILE A 157 -8.71 -14.72 7.52
N GLU A 158 -9.16 -14.93 6.28
CA GLU A 158 -10.44 -15.57 5.97
C GLU A 158 -10.49 -17.03 6.47
N GLY A 159 -9.37 -17.74 6.40
CA GLY A 159 -9.21 -19.09 6.91
C GLY A 159 -8.98 -19.18 8.43
N GLY A 160 -8.85 -18.06 9.14
CA GLY A 160 -8.55 -18.06 10.58
C GLY A 160 -7.18 -18.62 10.94
N VAL A 161 -6.24 -18.66 9.98
CA VAL A 161 -4.94 -19.32 10.13
C VAL A 161 -3.75 -18.35 10.31
N VAL A 162 -4.01 -17.09 10.64
CA VAL A 162 -2.96 -16.11 10.93
C VAL A 162 -2.14 -16.56 12.13
N PHE A 163 -2.81 -16.96 13.21
CA PHE A 163 -2.19 -17.37 14.48
C PHE A 163 -2.34 -18.88 14.75
N SER A 164 -2.75 -19.66 13.76
CA SER A 164 -2.86 -21.12 13.83
C SER A 164 -2.35 -21.76 12.54
N LYS A 165 -1.88 -23.01 12.62
CA LYS A 165 -1.43 -23.81 11.47
C LYS A 165 -1.86 -25.26 11.67
N ASP A 166 -1.94 -26.03 10.60
CA ASP A 166 -2.35 -27.44 10.65
C ASP A 166 -1.38 -28.34 11.41
N GLY A 167 -0.10 -27.95 11.47
CA GLY A 167 0.97 -28.66 12.17
C GLY A 167 1.67 -27.79 13.22
N ASP A 168 2.57 -28.39 13.97
CA ASP A 168 3.43 -27.69 14.90
C ASP A 168 4.29 -26.68 14.15
N THR A 169 4.21 -25.43 14.61
CA THR A 169 4.85 -24.28 14.02
C THR A 169 5.65 -23.56 15.11
N ILE A 170 6.79 -23.02 14.72
CA ILE A 170 7.60 -22.20 15.62
C ILE A 170 7.07 -20.78 15.59
N TRP A 171 6.54 -20.31 16.70
CA TRP A 171 6.04 -18.96 16.91
C TRP A 171 7.06 -18.10 17.63
N LYS A 172 7.22 -16.85 17.22
CA LYS A 172 8.11 -15.88 17.83
C LYS A 172 7.32 -14.63 18.22
N CYS A 173 7.46 -14.21 19.47
CA CYS A 173 6.94 -12.93 19.93
C CYS A 173 7.81 -11.79 19.40
N LYS A 174 7.24 -10.88 18.62
CA LYS A 174 7.96 -9.74 18.02
C LYS A 174 8.46 -8.73 19.04
N ASN A 175 7.83 -8.68 20.24
CA ASN A 175 8.23 -7.74 21.27
C ASN A 175 9.47 -8.21 22.06
N CYS A 176 9.48 -9.46 22.57
CA CYS A 176 10.52 -9.93 23.47
C CYS A 176 11.38 -11.07 22.92
N GLY A 177 11.06 -11.60 21.73
CA GLY A 177 11.78 -12.70 21.12
C GLY A 177 11.44 -14.09 21.68
N HIS A 178 10.48 -14.20 22.63
CA HIS A 178 10.05 -15.51 23.16
C HIS A 178 9.62 -16.44 22.03
N ILE A 179 10.08 -17.68 22.09
CA ILE A 179 9.78 -18.73 21.11
C ILE A 179 8.98 -19.83 21.77
N CYS A 180 7.95 -20.29 21.09
CA CYS A 180 7.17 -21.48 21.47
C CYS A 180 6.83 -22.30 20.22
N ILE A 181 6.51 -23.57 20.46
CA ILE A 181 6.14 -24.52 19.39
C ILE A 181 4.74 -25.02 19.66
N GLY A 182 3.93 -25.09 18.62
CA GLY A 182 2.57 -25.60 18.67
C GLY A 182 1.75 -25.21 17.47
N LYS A 183 0.56 -25.76 17.35
CA LYS A 183 -0.36 -25.44 16.24
C LYS A 183 -0.91 -24.03 16.28
N GLN A 184 -0.91 -23.40 17.46
CA GLN A 184 -1.45 -22.06 17.68
C GLN A 184 -0.47 -21.21 18.47
N ALA A 185 -0.36 -19.94 18.09
CA ALA A 185 0.34 -18.94 18.88
C ALA A 185 -0.38 -18.69 20.21
N PRO A 186 0.32 -18.50 21.34
CA PRO A 186 -0.30 -18.18 22.62
C PRO A 186 -1.18 -16.93 22.53
N GLU A 187 -2.32 -16.93 23.23
CA GLU A 187 -3.21 -15.74 23.34
C GLU A 187 -2.48 -14.56 23.99
N VAL A 188 -1.59 -14.87 24.95
CA VAL A 188 -0.76 -13.89 25.65
C VAL A 188 0.65 -14.45 25.78
N CYS A 189 1.64 -13.63 25.48
CA CYS A 189 3.04 -14.01 25.64
C CYS A 189 3.38 -14.26 27.12
N PRO A 190 3.86 -15.46 27.51
CA PRO A 190 4.12 -15.78 28.92
C PRO A 190 5.33 -15.02 29.51
N VAL A 191 6.12 -14.35 28.68
CA VAL A 191 7.30 -13.62 29.10
C VAL A 191 7.03 -12.13 29.26
N CYS A 192 6.31 -11.50 28.30
CA CYS A 192 6.15 -10.05 28.28
C CYS A 192 4.70 -9.56 28.26
N ASN A 193 3.73 -10.46 28.41
CA ASN A 193 2.29 -10.18 28.47
C ASN A 193 1.70 -9.44 27.24
N HIS A 194 2.42 -9.43 26.11
CA HIS A 194 1.85 -8.91 24.86
C HIS A 194 0.82 -9.89 24.28
N PRO A 195 -0.24 -9.38 23.66
CA PRO A 195 -1.30 -10.22 23.09
C PRO A 195 -0.82 -11.05 21.90
N GLN A 196 -1.60 -12.04 21.50
CA GLN A 196 -1.35 -12.95 20.36
C GLN A 196 -0.97 -12.21 19.06
N SER A 197 -1.49 -11.01 18.85
CA SER A 197 -1.16 -10.16 17.70
C SER A 197 0.32 -9.81 17.55
N TYR A 198 1.12 -10.02 18.59
CA TYR A 198 2.56 -9.85 18.56
C TYR A 198 3.32 -11.11 18.13
N PHE A 199 2.65 -12.23 17.89
CA PHE A 199 3.31 -13.43 17.40
C PHE A 199 3.34 -13.49 15.88
N GLU A 200 4.43 -14.03 15.37
CA GLU A 200 4.62 -14.37 13.96
C GLU A 200 5.19 -15.80 13.85
N VAL A 201 5.01 -16.42 12.69
CA VAL A 201 5.77 -17.63 12.35
C VAL A 201 7.24 -17.26 12.27
N LYS A 202 8.10 -17.97 13.03
CA LYS A 202 9.53 -17.70 12.98
C LYS A 202 10.08 -18.00 11.60
N ALA A 203 10.65 -17.00 10.96
CA ALA A 203 11.42 -17.15 9.73
C ALA A 203 12.91 -17.28 10.05
N GLU A 204 13.60 -18.14 9.34
CA GLU A 204 15.05 -18.29 9.34
C GLU A 204 15.52 -18.17 7.88
N ASN A 205 15.86 -16.95 7.50
CA ASN A 205 16.27 -16.60 6.15
C ASN A 205 17.68 -15.99 6.06
N TYR A 206 18.54 -16.38 6.99
CA TYR A 206 19.94 -15.95 7.11
C TYR A 206 20.89 -17.13 7.08
#